data_f55d5ba65b145d826ccaa8a834afdda2
#
_entry.id   f55d5ba65b145d826ccaa8a834afdda2
#
_cell.length_a   1.000
_cell.length_b   1.000
_cell.length_c   1.000
_cell.angle_alpha   90.00
_cell.angle_beta   90.00
_cell.angle_gamma   90.00
#
_symmetry.space_group_name_H-M   'P 1'
#
loop_
_entity.id
_entity.type
_entity.pdbx_description
1 polymer ?
#
loop_
_entity_poly.entity_id
_entity_poly.type
_entity_poly.pdbx_seq_one_letter_code
_entity_poly.pdbx_strand_id
1 'polypeptide(L)'
;KWPKAIVDLRSPSPVEIGFALVVRHAVPKNLDFLKIDVDSYDCEYLKAILAAGYSPKAVDIELTPSIPPPLKYMLKWNPEYPVFGSILGGCSLSMAMDIIQPYGYTLIQYAMEDGWFVKDEYAHLFGSVHPDPTDLYELGNPDHYAPNIWTGNLNGSSMVEELVHLRGNPAAMLARAQDGIRKTIAESHLSDDLQRMEYI
;
A
#
# COMPACT_ATOMS: atom_id res chain seq x y z
N LYS A 1 22.23 7.47 18.93
CA LYS A 1 21.05 6.63 19.25
C LYS A 1 19.85 7.30 18.62
N TRP A 2 19.25 6.67 17.64
CA TRP A 2 18.00 7.13 17.01
C TRP A 2 16.85 6.88 17.98
N PRO A 3 16.01 7.86 18.32
CA PRO A 3 14.80 7.60 19.07
C PRO A 3 13.88 6.73 18.22
N LYS A 4 13.70 5.48 18.60
CA LYS A 4 12.67 4.62 18.02
C LYS A 4 11.36 4.93 18.76
N ALA A 5 10.44 5.61 18.11
CA ALA A 5 9.05 5.61 18.55
C ALA A 5 8.39 4.38 17.90
N ILE A 6 8.18 3.34 18.70
CA ILE A 6 7.34 2.20 18.30
C ILE A 6 5.93 2.56 18.76
N VAL A 7 5.05 2.84 17.83
CA VAL A 7 3.63 3.05 18.11
C VAL A 7 2.96 1.69 17.96
N ASP A 8 2.39 1.17 19.05
CA ASP A 8 1.57 -0.04 18.98
C ASP A 8 0.21 0.34 18.37
N LEU A 9 0.01 -0.07 17.13
CA LEU A 9 -1.13 0.29 16.30
C LEU A 9 -2.33 -0.68 16.45
N ARG A 10 -2.31 -1.54 17.46
CA ARG A 10 -3.31 -2.61 17.60
C ARG A 10 -4.75 -2.16 17.78
N SER A 11 -5.07 -0.86 17.70
CA SER A 11 -6.48 -0.42 17.78
C SER A 11 -6.84 1.04 17.45
N PRO A 12 -5.96 2.00 17.22
CA PRO A 12 -6.44 3.34 16.94
C PRO A 12 -6.87 3.49 15.48
N SER A 13 -7.93 4.26 15.25
CA SER A 13 -8.28 4.70 13.91
C SER A 13 -7.11 5.48 13.26
N PRO A 14 -7.01 5.57 11.94
CA PRO A 14 -5.98 6.35 11.27
C PRO A 14 -5.89 7.81 11.76
N VAL A 15 -7.03 8.41 12.11
CA VAL A 15 -7.08 9.78 12.68
C VAL A 15 -6.46 9.84 14.08
N GLU A 16 -6.72 8.82 14.93
CA GLU A 16 -6.13 8.73 16.27
C GLU A 16 -4.63 8.50 16.24
N ILE A 17 -4.11 7.86 15.19
CA ILE A 17 -2.66 7.69 15.01
C ILE A 17 -1.99 9.04 14.82
N GLY A 18 -2.48 9.88 13.92
CA GLY A 18 -1.94 11.23 13.75
C GLY A 18 -1.90 11.98 15.07
N PHE A 19 -2.96 11.87 15.87
CA PHE A 19 -3.04 12.47 17.21
C PHE A 19 -2.07 11.81 18.20
N ALA A 20 -1.97 10.48 18.22
CA ALA A 20 -1.08 9.75 19.12
C ALA A 20 0.40 10.06 18.85
N LEU A 21 0.81 10.16 17.59
CA LEU A 21 2.18 10.53 17.21
C LEU A 21 2.55 11.91 17.74
N VAL A 22 1.64 12.89 17.61
CA VAL A 22 1.88 14.26 18.07
C VAL A 22 1.85 14.39 19.60
N VAL A 23 0.81 13.86 20.23
CA VAL A 23 0.51 14.15 21.65
C VAL A 23 1.18 13.16 22.62
N ARG A 24 1.18 11.87 22.28
CA ARG A 24 1.71 10.86 23.19
C ARG A 24 3.20 10.61 23.07
N HIS A 25 3.75 10.74 21.86
CA HIS A 25 5.13 10.35 21.57
C HIS A 25 6.04 11.49 21.18
N ALA A 26 5.50 12.71 21.03
CA ALA A 26 6.25 13.91 20.62
C ALA A 26 7.17 13.65 19.41
N VAL A 27 6.69 12.84 18.46
CA VAL A 27 7.43 12.48 17.25
C VAL A 27 7.63 13.73 16.39
N PRO A 28 8.87 14.08 16.01
CA PRO A 28 9.11 15.22 15.14
C PRO A 28 8.37 15.08 13.82
N LYS A 29 7.77 16.15 13.31
CA LYS A 29 7.07 16.10 12.02
C LYS A 29 8.02 15.87 10.84
N ASN A 30 9.26 16.34 10.95
CA ASN A 30 10.31 16.18 9.95
C ASN A 30 11.15 14.93 10.29
N LEU A 31 10.58 13.76 10.06
CA LEU A 31 11.28 12.50 10.25
C LEU A 31 12.33 12.28 9.16
N ASP A 32 13.40 11.57 9.48
CA ASP A 32 14.30 11.10 8.44
C ASP A 32 13.68 9.95 7.65
N PHE A 33 12.96 9.05 8.34
CA PHE A 33 12.40 7.85 7.75
C PHE A 33 11.08 7.45 8.44
N LEU A 34 10.12 7.03 7.63
CA LEU A 34 8.85 6.45 8.06
C LEU A 34 8.69 5.08 7.39
N LYS A 35 8.52 4.01 8.16
CA LYS A 35 8.04 2.70 7.67
C LYS A 35 6.59 2.51 8.09
N ILE A 36 5.74 2.10 7.17
CA ILE A 36 4.35 1.67 7.40
C ILE A 36 4.25 0.24 6.89
N ASP A 37 3.90 -0.68 7.79
CA ASP A 37 3.85 -2.11 7.52
C ASP A 37 2.99 -2.72 8.64
N VAL A 38 1.70 -2.79 8.41
CA VAL A 38 0.70 -3.18 9.40
C VAL A 38 -0.24 -4.27 8.90
N ASP A 39 0.06 -4.83 7.73
CA ASP A 39 -0.70 -5.91 7.08
C ASP A 39 -2.20 -5.60 6.94
N SER A 40 -2.60 -4.34 6.85
CA SER A 40 -4.01 -3.97 6.96
C SER A 40 -4.39 -2.69 6.21
N TYR A 41 -4.35 -1.54 6.86
CA TYR A 41 -4.83 -0.25 6.37
C TYR A 41 -3.69 0.73 6.05
N ASP A 42 -2.62 0.26 5.48
CA ASP A 42 -1.37 0.98 5.31
C ASP A 42 -1.55 2.34 4.63
N CYS A 43 -2.32 2.39 3.55
CA CYS A 43 -2.62 3.65 2.87
C CYS A 43 -3.51 4.60 3.67
N GLU A 44 -4.42 4.11 4.50
CA GLU A 44 -5.20 4.97 5.39
C GLU A 44 -4.29 5.59 6.46
N TYR A 45 -3.31 4.85 6.97
CA TYR A 45 -2.31 5.39 7.87
C TYR A 45 -1.39 6.39 7.20
N LEU A 46 -0.88 6.09 6.00
CA LEU A 46 -0.10 7.03 5.20
C LEU A 46 -0.85 8.34 5.02
N LYS A 47 -2.10 8.26 4.56
CA LYS A 47 -2.96 9.43 4.33
C LYS A 47 -3.17 10.25 5.61
N ALA A 48 -3.45 9.59 6.73
CA ALA A 48 -3.68 10.27 8.00
C ALA A 48 -2.41 10.94 8.54
N ILE A 49 -1.25 10.28 8.44
CA ILE A 49 0.04 10.80 8.88
C ILE A 49 0.42 12.04 8.07
N LEU A 50 0.31 11.97 6.74
CA LEU A 50 0.62 13.11 5.87
C LEU A 50 -0.36 14.28 6.10
N ALA A 51 -1.67 13.98 6.25
CA ALA A 51 -2.68 15.00 6.55
C ALA A 51 -2.47 15.67 7.92
N ALA A 52 -1.89 14.96 8.90
CA ALA A 52 -1.48 15.52 10.18
C ALA A 52 -0.23 16.42 10.08
N GLY A 53 0.32 16.59 8.88
CA GLY A 53 1.46 17.48 8.60
C GLY A 53 2.82 16.85 8.89
N TYR A 54 2.92 15.51 8.96
CA TYR A 54 4.21 14.84 8.97
C TYR A 54 4.83 14.88 7.57
N SER A 55 6.14 15.09 7.54
CA SER A 55 6.89 15.24 6.30
C SER A 55 8.23 14.51 6.40
N PRO A 56 8.21 13.16 6.45
CA PRO A 56 9.44 12.36 6.47
C PRO A 56 10.26 12.60 5.19
N LYS A 57 11.61 12.49 5.28
CA LYS A 57 12.47 12.58 4.08
C LYS A 57 12.30 11.37 3.17
N ALA A 58 12.10 10.20 3.76
CA ALA A 58 11.81 8.97 3.04
C ALA A 58 10.66 8.20 3.71
N VAL A 59 9.88 7.51 2.88
CA VAL A 59 8.77 6.65 3.29
C VAL A 59 8.97 5.28 2.63
N ASP A 60 8.82 4.25 3.43
CA ASP A 60 8.71 2.87 3.02
C ASP A 60 7.33 2.36 3.46
N ILE A 61 6.56 1.85 2.53
CA ILE A 61 5.19 1.40 2.77
C ILE A 61 4.95 0.05 2.13
N GLU A 62 4.36 -0.86 2.91
CA GLU A 62 3.89 -2.14 2.40
C GLU A 62 2.67 -1.94 1.48
N LEU A 63 2.70 -2.61 0.34
CA LEU A 63 1.71 -2.51 -0.73
C LEU A 63 1.22 -3.89 -1.14
N THR A 64 0.00 -3.96 -1.65
CA THR A 64 -0.58 -5.19 -2.21
C THR A 64 -0.04 -5.44 -3.62
N PRO A 65 0.85 -6.45 -3.82
CA PRO A 65 1.41 -6.74 -5.14
C PRO A 65 0.39 -7.36 -6.10
N SER A 66 -0.72 -7.89 -5.59
CA SER A 66 -1.76 -8.53 -6.40
C SER A 66 -2.57 -7.57 -7.27
N ILE A 67 -2.45 -6.26 -7.04
CA ILE A 67 -3.18 -5.23 -7.78
C ILE A 67 -2.17 -4.34 -8.52
N PRO A 68 -1.80 -4.71 -9.77
CA PRO A 68 -0.77 -4.00 -10.52
C PRO A 68 -1.22 -2.61 -11.01
N PRO A 69 -0.27 -1.69 -11.28
CA PRO A 69 -0.58 -0.44 -11.95
C PRO A 69 -1.27 -0.68 -13.31
N PRO A 70 -2.18 0.21 -13.73
CA PRO A 70 -2.57 1.48 -13.10
C PRO A 70 -3.75 1.36 -12.13
N LEU A 71 -4.12 0.17 -11.69
CA LEU A 71 -5.27 -0.03 -10.81
C LEU A 71 -5.06 0.62 -9.46
N LYS A 72 -6.09 1.30 -8.98
CA LYS A 72 -6.13 1.95 -7.67
C LYS A 72 -7.00 1.12 -6.74
N TYR A 73 -6.45 0.75 -5.62
CA TYR A 73 -7.11 -0.08 -4.62
C TYR A 73 -6.61 0.28 -3.23
N MET A 74 -7.49 0.39 -2.27
CA MET A 74 -7.19 0.39 -0.85
C MET A 74 -8.38 -0.07 -0.04
N LEU A 75 -8.12 -0.70 1.11
CA LEU A 75 -9.13 -0.92 2.12
C LEU A 75 -9.44 0.40 2.82
N LYS A 76 -10.72 0.65 3.09
CA LYS A 76 -11.17 1.73 3.96
C LYS A 76 -11.19 1.26 5.39
N TRP A 77 -10.76 2.15 6.30
CA TRP A 77 -10.79 1.89 7.72
C TRP A 77 -12.19 1.47 8.20
N ASN A 78 -12.25 0.35 8.92
CA ASN A 78 -13.45 -0.13 9.57
C ASN A 78 -13.15 -0.42 11.07
N PRO A 79 -13.82 0.25 12.02
CA PRO A 79 -13.57 0.06 13.45
C PRO A 79 -13.99 -1.33 13.98
N GLU A 80 -14.84 -2.06 13.25
CA GLU A 80 -15.21 -3.43 13.59
C GLU A 80 -14.07 -4.42 13.28
N TYR A 81 -13.18 -4.04 12.36
CA TYR A 81 -12.06 -4.84 11.91
C TYR A 81 -10.75 -4.02 11.96
N PRO A 82 -10.25 -3.67 13.15
CA PRO A 82 -9.13 -2.74 13.31
C PRO A 82 -7.79 -3.28 12.82
N VAL A 83 -7.68 -4.60 12.62
CA VAL A 83 -6.53 -5.28 11.99
C VAL A 83 -7.07 -6.30 11.00
N PHE A 84 -6.55 -6.29 9.80
CA PHE A 84 -7.03 -7.12 8.72
C PHE A 84 -5.86 -7.73 7.94
N GLY A 85 -5.25 -8.76 8.48
CA GLY A 85 -4.21 -9.55 7.79
C GLY A 85 -4.82 -10.41 6.69
N SER A 86 -4.73 -9.94 5.44
CA SER A 86 -5.20 -10.66 4.26
C SER A 86 -4.43 -10.20 3.03
N ILE A 87 -4.40 -11.03 2.00
CA ILE A 87 -3.86 -10.66 0.68
C ILE A 87 -4.57 -9.45 0.03
N LEU A 88 -5.71 -9.04 0.58
CA LEU A 88 -6.42 -7.82 0.23
C LEU A 88 -6.11 -6.68 1.22
N GLY A 89 -5.20 -6.88 2.19
CA GLY A 89 -4.69 -5.85 3.05
C GLY A 89 -3.91 -4.79 2.27
N GLY A 90 -3.65 -3.66 2.92
CA GLY A 90 -2.87 -2.58 2.32
C GLY A 90 -3.54 -1.83 1.18
N CYS A 91 -2.76 -1.46 0.21
CA CYS A 91 -3.20 -0.76 -0.99
C CYS A 91 -2.29 -1.03 -2.20
N SER A 92 -2.79 -0.71 -3.40
CA SER A 92 -1.98 -0.79 -4.62
C SER A 92 -0.95 0.34 -4.72
N LEU A 93 0.11 0.10 -5.48
CA LEU A 93 1.14 1.11 -5.79
C LEU A 93 0.51 2.40 -6.36
N SER A 94 -0.43 2.28 -7.30
CA SER A 94 -1.08 3.44 -7.91
C SER A 94 -1.88 4.27 -6.90
N MET A 95 -2.50 3.63 -5.90
CA MET A 95 -3.20 4.33 -4.84
C MET A 95 -2.22 5.03 -3.88
N ALA A 96 -1.15 4.37 -3.48
CA ALA A 96 -0.13 4.99 -2.63
C ALA A 96 0.47 6.23 -3.31
N MET A 97 0.75 6.15 -4.62
CA MET A 97 1.23 7.29 -5.40
C MET A 97 0.23 8.46 -5.41
N ASP A 98 -1.05 8.19 -5.63
CA ASP A 98 -2.10 9.24 -5.59
C ASP A 98 -2.15 9.95 -4.23
N ILE A 99 -1.89 9.22 -3.15
CA ILE A 99 -1.91 9.77 -1.79
C ILE A 99 -0.65 10.61 -1.52
N ILE A 100 0.53 10.13 -1.93
CA ILE A 100 1.81 10.72 -1.48
C ILE A 100 2.34 11.80 -2.43
N GLN A 101 2.11 11.69 -3.74
CA GLN A 101 2.59 12.66 -4.73
C GLN A 101 2.18 14.11 -4.46
N PRO A 102 0.92 14.42 -4.03
CA PRO A 102 0.54 15.79 -3.70
C PRO A 102 1.36 16.42 -2.57
N TYR A 103 2.05 15.61 -1.78
CA TYR A 103 2.93 16.06 -0.70
C TYR A 103 4.40 16.21 -1.14
N GLY A 104 4.70 16.09 -2.43
CA GLY A 104 6.04 16.27 -3.01
C GLY A 104 6.96 15.07 -2.74
N TYR A 105 6.51 13.87 -3.11
CA TYR A 105 7.30 12.66 -3.05
C TYR A 105 7.38 11.97 -4.40
N THR A 106 8.55 11.40 -4.66
CA THR A 106 8.86 10.60 -5.84
C THR A 106 9.07 9.14 -5.42
N LEU A 107 8.46 8.21 -6.15
CA LEU A 107 8.75 6.78 -6.04
C LEU A 107 10.15 6.52 -6.60
N ILE A 108 11.04 5.95 -5.81
CA ILE A 108 12.41 5.63 -6.24
C ILE A 108 12.64 4.14 -6.47
N GLN A 109 11.85 3.31 -5.81
CA GLN A 109 11.93 1.86 -5.92
C GLN A 109 10.61 1.22 -5.54
N TYR A 110 10.29 0.13 -6.21
CA TYR A 110 9.35 -0.88 -5.75
C TYR A 110 10.10 -2.20 -5.64
N ALA A 111 9.96 -2.90 -4.53
CA ALA A 111 10.66 -4.18 -4.32
C ALA A 111 9.77 -5.14 -3.53
N MET A 112 9.39 -6.23 -4.16
CA MET A 112 8.44 -7.23 -3.63
C MET A 112 7.08 -6.59 -3.34
N GLU A 113 6.83 -6.21 -2.11
CA GLU A 113 5.61 -5.55 -1.64
C GLU A 113 5.87 -4.16 -1.06
N ASP A 114 7.12 -3.69 -1.06
CA ASP A 114 7.50 -2.39 -0.51
C ASP A 114 7.64 -1.31 -1.59
N GLY A 115 6.96 -0.18 -1.37
CA GLY A 115 7.12 1.04 -2.13
C GLY A 115 8.00 2.04 -1.39
N TRP A 116 9.12 2.44 -2.01
CA TRP A 116 10.07 3.39 -1.45
C TRP A 116 9.92 4.75 -2.08
N PHE A 117 9.55 5.73 -1.29
CA PHE A 117 9.35 7.12 -1.70
C PHE A 117 10.31 8.05 -0.98
N VAL A 118 10.76 9.08 -1.67
CA VAL A 118 11.58 10.15 -1.08
C VAL A 118 11.00 11.51 -1.43
N LYS A 119 11.24 12.50 -0.58
CA LYS A 119 10.93 13.90 -0.92
C LYS A 119 11.60 14.27 -2.24
N ASP A 120 10.91 15.02 -3.09
CA ASP A 120 11.38 15.43 -4.42
C ASP A 120 12.75 16.10 -4.37
N GLU A 121 12.99 16.88 -3.31
CA GLU A 121 14.30 17.55 -3.09
C GLU A 121 15.46 16.56 -2.92
N TYR A 122 15.21 15.30 -2.53
CA TYR A 122 16.22 14.26 -2.36
C TYR A 122 16.25 13.24 -3.49
N ALA A 123 15.28 13.26 -4.42
CA ALA A 123 15.19 12.27 -5.50
C ALA A 123 16.47 12.20 -6.35
N HIS A 124 17.13 13.34 -6.56
CA HIS A 124 18.39 13.43 -7.31
C HIS A 124 19.54 12.61 -6.70
N LEU A 125 19.49 12.24 -5.43
CA LEU A 125 20.50 11.42 -4.74
C LEU A 125 20.44 9.95 -5.12
N PHE A 126 19.33 9.51 -5.72
CA PHE A 126 19.08 8.11 -6.08
C PHE A 126 19.32 7.82 -7.58
N GLY A 127 19.99 8.73 -8.28
CA GLY A 127 20.29 8.59 -9.69
C GLY A 127 19.09 8.90 -10.59
N SER A 128 19.03 8.27 -11.77
CA SER A 128 17.88 8.39 -12.64
C SER A 128 16.76 7.46 -12.14
N VAL A 129 15.75 8.05 -11.51
CA VAL A 129 14.54 7.32 -11.14
C VAL A 129 13.78 6.92 -12.41
N HIS A 130 13.32 5.67 -12.47
CA HIS A 130 12.53 5.23 -13.61
C HIS A 130 11.21 6.02 -13.65
N PRO A 131 10.84 6.64 -14.78
CA PRO A 131 9.71 7.56 -14.83
C PRO A 131 8.36 6.87 -14.75
N ASP A 132 8.28 5.57 -15.10
CA ASP A 132 7.02 4.83 -15.12
C ASP A 132 6.90 3.92 -13.89
N PRO A 133 5.90 4.12 -13.03
CA PRO A 133 5.64 3.25 -11.89
C PRO A 133 5.31 1.81 -12.30
N THR A 134 4.82 1.60 -13.52
CA THR A 134 4.55 0.27 -14.06
C THR A 134 5.84 -0.51 -14.25
N ASP A 135 6.85 0.13 -14.83
CA ASP A 135 8.16 -0.48 -15.03
C ASP A 135 8.86 -0.75 -13.69
N LEU A 136 8.75 0.17 -12.72
CA LEU A 136 9.26 -0.06 -11.37
C LEU A 136 8.57 -1.24 -10.68
N TYR A 137 7.25 -1.37 -10.85
CA TYR A 137 6.49 -2.50 -10.34
C TYR A 137 6.96 -3.82 -10.96
N GLU A 138 7.16 -3.88 -12.27
CA GLU A 138 7.63 -5.07 -12.97
C GLU A 138 9.07 -5.44 -12.57
N LEU A 139 9.95 -4.46 -12.50
CA LEU A 139 11.35 -4.67 -12.10
C LEU A 139 11.47 -5.14 -10.64
N GLY A 140 10.64 -4.59 -9.77
CA GLY A 140 10.68 -4.87 -8.34
C GLY A 140 9.94 -6.15 -7.93
N ASN A 141 9.14 -6.71 -8.82
CA ASN A 141 8.37 -7.93 -8.59
C ASN A 141 8.60 -8.97 -9.70
N PRO A 142 9.86 -9.41 -9.91
CA PRO A 142 10.22 -10.31 -11.00
C PRO A 142 9.50 -11.65 -10.93
N ASP A 143 9.12 -12.07 -9.73
CA ASP A 143 8.46 -13.34 -9.44
C ASP A 143 6.94 -13.21 -9.27
N HIS A 144 6.34 -12.08 -9.73
CA HIS A 144 4.88 -11.90 -9.59
C HIS A 144 4.06 -12.97 -10.33
N TYR A 145 4.68 -13.71 -11.24
CA TYR A 145 4.13 -14.90 -11.88
C TYR A 145 4.40 -16.18 -11.09
N ALA A 146 5.34 -16.17 -10.14
CA ALA A 146 5.58 -17.30 -9.28
C ALA A 146 4.44 -17.45 -8.26
N PRO A 147 4.05 -18.68 -7.86
CA PRO A 147 3.12 -18.85 -6.75
C PRO A 147 3.78 -18.22 -5.52
N ASN A 148 3.26 -17.11 -5.08
CA ASN A 148 3.77 -16.43 -3.91
C ASN A 148 3.56 -17.34 -2.70
N ILE A 149 4.62 -17.60 -1.96
CA ILE A 149 4.59 -18.46 -0.76
C ILE A 149 3.60 -17.96 0.29
N TRP A 150 3.28 -16.66 0.27
CA TRP A 150 2.31 -16.04 1.18
C TRP A 150 0.85 -16.13 0.70
N THR A 151 0.63 -16.30 -0.60
CA THR A 151 -0.74 -16.34 -1.15
C THR A 151 -1.39 -17.70 -1.05
N GLY A 152 -0.69 -18.73 -0.55
CA GLY A 152 -1.14 -20.12 -0.41
C GLY A 152 -2.35 -20.43 -1.30
N ASN A 153 -2.37 -21.30 -2.20
CA ASN A 153 -3.51 -21.74 -3.03
C ASN A 153 -4.45 -20.73 -3.69
N LEU A 154 -4.31 -19.43 -3.46
CA LEU A 154 -5.00 -18.44 -4.28
C LEU A 154 -4.32 -18.44 -5.65
N ASN A 155 -5.10 -18.61 -6.70
CA ASN A 155 -4.65 -18.48 -8.08
C ASN A 155 -4.21 -17.03 -8.38
N GLY A 156 -3.49 -16.40 -7.44
CA GLY A 156 -3.09 -15.00 -7.50
C GLY A 156 -2.17 -14.72 -8.68
N SER A 157 -1.26 -15.64 -8.98
CA SER A 157 -0.40 -15.52 -10.15
C SER A 157 -1.21 -15.40 -11.45
N SER A 158 -2.24 -16.23 -11.63
CA SER A 158 -3.06 -16.16 -12.83
C SER A 158 -3.85 -14.85 -12.95
N MET A 159 -4.33 -14.31 -11.82
CA MET A 159 -5.03 -13.03 -11.83
C MET A 159 -4.10 -11.87 -12.19
N VAL A 160 -2.91 -11.81 -11.61
CA VAL A 160 -1.92 -10.76 -11.93
C VAL A 160 -1.51 -10.84 -13.40
N GLU A 161 -1.22 -12.03 -13.91
CA GLU A 161 -0.92 -12.24 -15.34
C GLU A 161 -2.03 -11.73 -16.26
N GLU A 162 -3.29 -12.09 -15.96
CA GLU A 162 -4.44 -11.63 -16.71
C GLU A 162 -4.58 -10.09 -16.66
N LEU A 163 -4.39 -9.49 -15.49
CA LEU A 163 -4.45 -8.03 -15.33
C LEU A 163 -3.34 -7.34 -16.13
N VAL A 164 -2.13 -7.87 -16.12
CA VAL A 164 -1.02 -7.35 -16.92
C VAL A 164 -1.32 -7.44 -18.41
N HIS A 165 -1.89 -8.54 -18.90
CA HIS A 165 -2.30 -8.66 -20.30
C HIS A 165 -3.43 -7.71 -20.69
N LEU A 166 -4.26 -7.29 -19.74
CA LEU A 166 -5.37 -6.36 -19.98
C LEU A 166 -4.98 -4.88 -19.92
N ARG A 167 -3.71 -4.52 -19.69
CA ARG A 167 -3.27 -3.11 -19.55
C ARG A 167 -3.69 -2.20 -20.70
N GLY A 168 -3.77 -2.70 -21.90
CA GLY A 168 -4.27 -1.97 -23.06
C GLY A 168 -5.78 -1.67 -23.03
N ASN A 169 -6.53 -2.27 -22.08
CA ASN A 169 -7.96 -2.08 -21.92
C ASN A 169 -8.31 -1.84 -20.43
N PRO A 170 -8.25 -0.59 -19.95
CA PRO A 170 -8.47 -0.27 -18.54
C PRO A 170 -9.83 -0.73 -17.99
N ALA A 171 -10.89 -0.71 -18.80
CA ALA A 171 -12.21 -1.15 -18.38
C ALA A 171 -12.26 -2.67 -18.16
N ALA A 172 -11.64 -3.45 -19.04
CA ALA A 172 -11.54 -4.90 -18.87
C ALA A 172 -10.64 -5.27 -17.69
N MET A 173 -9.54 -4.55 -17.51
CA MET A 173 -8.63 -4.72 -16.37
C MET A 173 -9.35 -4.48 -15.05
N LEU A 174 -10.10 -3.37 -14.93
CA LEU A 174 -10.88 -3.05 -13.74
C LEU A 174 -11.95 -4.11 -13.46
N ALA A 175 -12.72 -4.52 -14.47
CA ALA A 175 -13.75 -5.54 -14.33
C ALA A 175 -13.16 -6.88 -13.84
N ARG A 176 -12.00 -7.27 -14.37
CA ARG A 176 -11.31 -8.50 -13.95
C ARG A 176 -10.79 -8.43 -12.52
N ALA A 177 -10.22 -7.28 -12.12
CA ALA A 177 -9.77 -7.06 -10.76
C ALA A 177 -10.92 -7.14 -9.75
N GLN A 178 -12.05 -6.48 -10.05
CA GLN A 178 -13.25 -6.52 -9.21
C GLN A 178 -13.82 -7.93 -9.09
N ASP A 179 -13.80 -8.70 -10.18
CA ASP A 179 -14.22 -10.11 -10.16
C ASP A 179 -13.30 -10.95 -9.29
N GLY A 180 -11.99 -10.78 -9.41
CA GLY A 180 -10.99 -11.45 -8.59
C GLY A 180 -11.17 -11.14 -7.11
N ILE A 181 -11.35 -9.87 -6.75
CA ILE A 181 -11.59 -9.46 -5.36
C ILE A 181 -12.87 -10.11 -4.82
N ARG A 182 -14.00 -10.03 -5.56
CA ARG A 182 -15.27 -10.68 -5.15
C ARG A 182 -15.10 -12.17 -4.93
N LYS A 183 -14.38 -12.85 -5.81
CA LYS A 183 -14.11 -14.28 -5.69
C LYS A 183 -13.27 -14.59 -4.46
N THR A 184 -12.21 -13.83 -4.22
CA THR A 184 -11.36 -13.97 -3.02
C THR A 184 -12.17 -13.78 -1.74
N ILE A 185 -13.05 -12.77 -1.71
CA ILE A 185 -13.97 -12.54 -0.58
C ILE A 185 -14.88 -13.73 -0.36
N ALA A 186 -15.50 -14.26 -1.43
CA ALA A 186 -16.44 -15.37 -1.34
C ALA A 186 -15.77 -16.69 -0.92
N GLU A 187 -14.53 -16.92 -1.28
CA GLU A 187 -13.76 -18.13 -0.98
C GLU A 187 -13.05 -18.06 0.38
N SER A 188 -12.93 -16.87 1.00
CA SER A 188 -12.27 -16.70 2.28
C SER A 188 -13.15 -17.19 3.43
N HIS A 189 -12.51 -17.70 4.49
CA HIS A 189 -13.22 -18.04 5.75
C HIS A 189 -13.76 -16.79 6.48
N LEU A 190 -13.40 -15.60 6.01
CA LEU A 190 -13.82 -14.29 6.50
C LEU A 190 -14.91 -13.68 5.62
N SER A 191 -15.66 -14.51 4.86
CA SER A 191 -16.60 -14.04 3.84
C SER A 191 -17.62 -13.01 4.33
N ASP A 192 -18.14 -13.19 5.56
CA ASP A 192 -19.14 -12.26 6.12
C ASP A 192 -18.51 -10.92 6.52
N ASP A 193 -17.28 -10.95 6.98
CA ASP A 193 -16.53 -9.77 7.43
C ASP A 193 -16.01 -8.98 6.22
N LEU A 194 -15.46 -9.67 5.22
CA LEU A 194 -14.98 -9.06 3.99
C LEU A 194 -16.08 -8.41 3.15
N GLN A 195 -17.29 -8.98 3.16
CA GLN A 195 -18.44 -8.38 2.48
C GLN A 195 -18.85 -7.02 3.05
N ARG A 196 -18.49 -6.74 4.31
CA ARG A 196 -18.75 -5.47 4.99
C ARG A 196 -17.63 -4.46 4.80
N MET A 197 -16.50 -4.87 4.23
CA MET A 197 -15.36 -3.98 4.02
C MET A 197 -15.55 -3.18 2.74
N GLU A 198 -15.27 -1.90 2.82
CA GLU A 198 -15.28 -1.01 1.68
C GLU A 198 -13.86 -0.90 1.09
N TYR A 199 -13.76 -0.90 -0.23
CA TYR A 199 -12.54 -0.63 -0.99
C TYR A 199 -12.83 0.36 -2.12
N ILE A 200 -11.78 1.01 -2.59
CA ILE A 200 -11.84 2.00 -3.69
C ILE A 200 -10.99 1.49 -4.85
#